data_5c953b236ac36cc125f2db6d9d06aa68
#
_entry.id   5c953b236ac36cc125f2db6d9d06aa68
#
_cell.length_a   1.000
_cell.length_b   1.000
_cell.length_c   1.000
_cell.angle_alpha   90.00
_cell.angle_beta   90.00
_cell.angle_gamma   90.00
#
_symmetry.space_group_name_H-M   'P 1'
#
loop_
_entity.id
_entity.type
_entity.pdbx_description
1 polymer ?
#
loop_
_entity_poly.entity_id
_entity_poly.type
_entity_poly.pdbx_seq_one_letter_code
_entity_poly.pdbx_strand_id
1 'polypeptide(L)'
;MCRPPRGWRSWNLYGNNVNQSLITGIMDGMVKKQTFGGGKPTSLCDLGYCDVGLDDHWQMCGSPDAAPGMHYHDKDGNPIVNKVVFPDLKAMADHAHSLKLTSGWCELREPRAGVAARASLTDPLLVCRWQQLRLFRPL
;
A
#
# COMPACT_ATOMS: atom_id res chain seq x y z
N MET A 1 9.46 -10.32 19.59
CA MET A 1 9.36 -11.05 18.31
C MET A 1 8.31 -10.35 17.46
N CYS A 2 8.68 -9.73 16.32
CA CYS A 2 7.71 -9.20 15.38
C CYS A 2 7.00 -10.38 14.73
N ARG A 3 5.68 -10.47 14.89
CA ARG A 3 4.89 -11.44 14.13
C ARG A 3 4.94 -11.04 12.65
N PRO A 4 5.10 -11.99 11.72
CA PRO A 4 4.99 -11.66 10.31
C PRO A 4 3.59 -11.07 10.04
N PRO A 5 3.50 -10.06 9.17
CA PRO A 5 2.21 -9.46 8.83
C PRO A 5 1.29 -10.53 8.25
N ARG A 6 0.12 -10.71 8.87
CA ARG A 6 -0.91 -11.66 8.42
C ARG A 6 -2.00 -10.88 7.73
N GLY A 7 -2.02 -10.94 6.40
CA GLY A 7 -3.02 -10.20 5.67
C GLY A 7 -2.93 -10.37 4.17
N TRP A 8 -3.73 -9.61 3.49
CA TRP A 8 -3.80 -9.59 2.05
C TRP A 8 -2.79 -8.61 1.44
N ARG A 9 -2.29 -8.93 0.24
CA ARG A 9 -1.32 -8.13 -0.53
C ARG A 9 -1.75 -8.06 -1.99
N SER A 10 -1.62 -6.86 -2.58
CA SER A 10 -2.15 -6.60 -3.93
C SER A 10 -1.34 -7.26 -5.05
N TRP A 11 -0.02 -7.38 -4.90
CA TRP A 11 0.88 -7.68 -6.02
C TRP A 11 0.62 -9.02 -6.70
N ASN A 12 0.53 -10.10 -5.94
CA ASN A 12 0.47 -11.45 -6.53
C ASN A 12 -0.78 -11.71 -7.37
N LEU A 13 -1.87 -10.99 -7.10
CA LEU A 13 -3.13 -11.18 -7.81
C LEU A 13 -3.39 -10.11 -8.86
N TYR A 14 -3.00 -8.87 -8.58
CA TYR A 14 -3.37 -7.73 -9.41
C TYR A 14 -2.19 -7.03 -10.08
N GLY A 15 -0.95 -7.19 -9.60
CA GLY A 15 0.19 -6.46 -10.12
C GLY A 15 -0.11 -4.96 -10.18
N ASN A 16 0.05 -4.36 -11.36
CA ASN A 16 -0.24 -2.95 -11.61
C ASN A 16 -1.73 -2.62 -11.81
N ASN A 17 -2.61 -3.63 -11.85
CA ASN A 17 -4.05 -3.42 -12.04
C ASN A 17 -4.76 -3.14 -10.72
N VAL A 18 -4.30 -2.14 -10.01
CA VAL A 18 -4.85 -1.72 -8.71
C VAL A 18 -5.41 -0.32 -8.79
N ASN A 19 -6.47 -0.07 -8.02
CA ASN A 19 -7.04 1.24 -7.80
C ASN A 19 -7.72 1.32 -6.44
N GLN A 20 -8.07 2.53 -6.01
CA GLN A 20 -8.66 2.77 -4.69
C GLN A 20 -9.95 1.97 -4.46
N SER A 21 -10.84 1.90 -5.44
CA SER A 21 -12.11 1.16 -5.32
C SER A 21 -11.89 -0.34 -5.11
N LEU A 22 -10.93 -0.92 -5.86
CA LEU A 22 -10.56 -2.33 -5.69
C LEU A 22 -10.05 -2.60 -4.26
N ILE A 23 -9.11 -1.78 -3.78
CA ILE A 23 -8.53 -1.97 -2.45
C ILE A 23 -9.59 -1.80 -1.36
N THR A 24 -10.47 -0.81 -1.48
CA THR A 24 -11.60 -0.61 -0.56
C THR A 24 -12.53 -1.84 -0.54
N GLY A 25 -12.86 -2.38 -1.72
CA GLY A 25 -13.68 -3.60 -1.82
C GLY A 25 -13.01 -4.84 -1.19
N ILE A 26 -11.68 -4.96 -1.28
CA ILE A 26 -10.93 -6.02 -0.58
C ILE A 26 -11.01 -5.82 0.93
N MET A 27 -10.87 -4.59 1.43
CA MET A 27 -11.02 -4.28 2.86
C MET A 27 -12.39 -4.74 3.39
N ASP A 28 -13.46 -4.40 2.68
CA ASP A 28 -14.82 -4.83 3.01
C ASP A 28 -14.94 -6.36 3.01
N GLY A 29 -14.35 -7.02 2.01
CA GLY A 29 -14.30 -8.47 1.91
C GLY A 29 -13.59 -9.14 3.08
N MET A 30 -12.51 -8.54 3.60
CA MET A 30 -11.73 -9.09 4.72
C MET A 30 -12.49 -9.11 6.04
N VAL A 31 -13.43 -8.20 6.24
CA VAL A 31 -14.25 -8.12 7.47
C VAL A 31 -15.64 -8.77 7.29
N LYS A 32 -16.01 -9.08 6.05
CA LYS A 32 -17.28 -9.72 5.75
C LYS A 32 -17.32 -11.13 6.33
N LYS A 33 -18.29 -11.39 7.21
CA LYS A 33 -18.49 -12.72 7.78
C LYS A 33 -19.13 -13.66 6.78
N GLN A 34 -18.57 -14.86 6.71
CA GLN A 34 -19.06 -15.95 5.86
C GLN A 34 -19.16 -17.23 6.69
N THR A 35 -20.14 -18.08 6.35
CA THR A 35 -20.33 -19.39 7.00
C THR A 35 -19.80 -20.46 6.07
N PHE A 36 -18.83 -21.23 6.56
CA PHE A 36 -18.29 -22.37 5.85
C PHE A 36 -18.70 -23.67 6.56
N GLY A 37 -19.23 -24.62 5.82
CA GLY A 37 -19.55 -25.98 6.33
C GLY A 37 -20.51 -26.01 7.52
N GLY A 38 -21.45 -25.03 7.64
CA GLY A 38 -22.38 -24.96 8.77
C GLY A 38 -21.78 -24.41 10.07
N GLY A 39 -20.55 -23.93 10.04
CA GLY A 39 -19.88 -23.33 11.19
C GLY A 39 -20.38 -21.94 11.58
N LYS A 40 -19.75 -21.33 12.58
CA LYS A 40 -20.03 -19.96 13.00
C LYS A 40 -19.59 -18.97 11.90
N PRO A 41 -20.39 -17.94 11.57
CA PRO A 41 -19.97 -16.89 10.63
C PRO A 41 -18.68 -16.23 11.09
N THR A 42 -17.65 -16.26 10.23
CA THR A 42 -16.29 -15.83 10.54
C THR A 42 -15.75 -15.02 9.38
N SER A 43 -15.03 -13.96 9.65
CA SER A 43 -14.30 -13.15 8.65
C SER A 43 -12.81 -13.53 8.62
N LEU A 44 -12.10 -13.08 7.59
CA LEU A 44 -10.64 -13.23 7.55
C LEU A 44 -9.99 -12.52 8.74
N CYS A 45 -10.51 -11.33 9.10
CA CYS A 45 -9.99 -10.58 10.24
C CYS A 45 -10.23 -11.29 11.58
N ASP A 46 -11.38 -11.98 11.77
CA ASP A 46 -11.63 -12.81 12.96
C ASP A 46 -10.59 -13.95 13.10
N LEU A 47 -10.01 -14.39 11.97
CA LEU A 47 -8.95 -15.41 11.93
C LEU A 47 -7.54 -14.82 12.09
N GLY A 48 -7.43 -13.52 12.31
CA GLY A 48 -6.16 -12.82 12.51
C GLY A 48 -5.50 -12.30 11.21
N TYR A 49 -6.22 -12.27 10.08
CA TYR A 49 -5.75 -11.71 8.82
C TYR A 49 -6.35 -10.31 8.63
N CYS A 50 -5.94 -9.36 9.49
CA CYS A 50 -6.45 -8.00 9.51
C CYS A 50 -5.52 -6.97 8.84
N ASP A 51 -4.43 -7.40 8.21
CA ASP A 51 -3.51 -6.48 7.55
C ASP A 51 -3.83 -6.41 6.04
N VAL A 52 -4.09 -5.22 5.52
CA VAL A 52 -4.24 -4.97 4.09
C VAL A 52 -3.03 -4.21 3.57
N GLY A 53 -2.39 -4.71 2.54
CA GLY A 53 -1.19 -4.12 1.98
C GLY A 53 -1.33 -3.80 0.50
N LEU A 54 -1.14 -2.52 0.19
CA LEU A 54 -0.98 -2.02 -1.15
C LEU A 54 0.50 -2.10 -1.52
N ASP A 55 0.77 -2.84 -2.58
CA ASP A 55 2.10 -2.93 -3.17
C ASP A 55 2.32 -1.75 -4.13
N ASP A 56 3.16 -1.87 -5.10
CA ASP A 56 3.52 -0.84 -6.06
C ASP A 56 2.31 -0.22 -6.82
N HIS A 57 2.59 0.75 -7.69
CA HIS A 57 1.66 1.42 -8.62
C HIS A 57 0.75 2.51 -8.02
N TRP A 58 0.82 2.80 -6.73
CA TRP A 58 0.12 3.93 -6.14
C TRP A 58 0.90 5.27 -6.27
N GLN A 59 2.20 5.18 -6.46
CA GLN A 59 3.06 6.34 -6.73
C GLN A 59 3.05 6.68 -8.22
N MET A 60 3.11 7.96 -8.53
CA MET A 60 3.21 8.46 -9.89
C MET A 60 4.67 8.64 -10.29
N CYS A 61 5.11 7.89 -11.29
CA CYS A 61 6.46 8.02 -11.85
C CYS A 61 6.50 9.14 -12.90
N GLY A 62 7.56 9.95 -12.89
CA GLY A 62 7.78 10.99 -13.90
C GLY A 62 6.79 12.14 -13.85
N SER A 63 6.20 12.43 -12.70
CA SER A 63 5.33 13.59 -12.50
C SER A 63 6.12 14.89 -12.70
N PRO A 64 5.50 15.96 -13.29
CA PRO A 64 6.09 17.28 -13.31
C PRO A 64 6.33 17.87 -11.91
N ASP A 65 5.65 17.34 -10.89
CA ASP A 65 5.85 17.72 -9.49
C ASP A 65 7.07 17.05 -8.84
N ALA A 66 7.72 16.11 -9.56
CA ALA A 66 8.91 15.44 -9.04
C ALA A 66 10.09 16.41 -8.93
N ALA A 67 10.86 16.28 -7.85
CA ALA A 67 12.07 17.04 -7.67
C ALA A 67 13.09 16.70 -8.79
N PRO A 68 13.99 17.63 -9.16
CA PRO A 68 15.02 17.36 -10.16
C PRO A 68 15.84 16.12 -9.83
N GLY A 69 15.89 15.16 -10.75
CA GLY A 69 16.59 13.88 -10.58
C GLY A 69 15.83 12.84 -9.76
N MET A 70 14.59 13.13 -9.37
CA MET A 70 13.67 12.21 -8.70
C MET A 70 12.56 11.76 -9.66
N HIS A 71 11.95 10.61 -9.36
CA HIS A 71 10.88 10.05 -10.19
C HIS A 71 9.56 9.91 -9.43
N TYR A 72 9.63 9.67 -8.13
CA TYR A 72 8.47 9.32 -7.28
C TYR A 72 8.25 10.26 -6.12
N HIS A 73 9.15 11.24 -5.89
CA HIS A 73 9.09 12.17 -4.77
C HIS A 73 9.12 13.62 -5.23
N ASP A 74 8.39 14.46 -4.52
CA ASP A 74 8.42 15.91 -4.71
C ASP A 74 9.68 16.55 -4.08
N LYS A 75 9.80 17.89 -4.20
CA LYS A 75 10.93 18.66 -3.65
C LYS A 75 11.07 18.58 -2.12
N ASP A 76 10.00 18.22 -1.43
CA ASP A 76 9.95 18.11 0.04
C ASP A 76 10.19 16.66 0.49
N GLY A 77 10.43 15.73 -0.45
CA GLY A 77 10.68 14.32 -0.21
C GLY A 77 9.42 13.50 0.06
N ASN A 78 8.23 14.03 -0.26
CA ASN A 78 7.00 13.28 -0.14
C ASN A 78 6.75 12.44 -1.39
N PRO A 79 6.23 11.23 -1.25
CA PRO A 79 5.87 10.41 -2.39
C PRO A 79 4.71 11.04 -3.17
N ILE A 80 4.83 11.07 -4.49
CA ILE A 80 3.80 11.62 -5.37
C ILE A 80 2.76 10.54 -5.64
N VAL A 81 1.53 10.78 -5.20
CA VAL A 81 0.42 9.85 -5.37
C VAL A 81 -0.15 9.91 -6.79
N ASN A 82 -0.38 8.78 -7.41
CA ASN A 82 -1.12 8.68 -8.65
C ASN A 82 -2.63 8.88 -8.38
N LYS A 83 -3.07 10.13 -8.43
CA LYS A 83 -4.47 10.52 -8.13
C LYS A 83 -5.48 10.02 -9.16
N VAL A 84 -5.05 9.52 -10.31
CA VAL A 84 -5.95 8.90 -11.31
C VAL A 84 -6.50 7.58 -10.78
N VAL A 85 -5.65 6.77 -10.16
CA VAL A 85 -6.04 5.46 -9.63
C VAL A 85 -6.30 5.47 -8.12
N PHE A 86 -5.69 6.40 -7.40
CA PHE A 86 -5.87 6.61 -5.95
C PHE A 86 -6.19 8.09 -5.67
N PRO A 87 -7.42 8.53 -5.94
CA PRO A 87 -7.80 9.93 -5.78
C PRO A 87 -7.71 10.44 -4.35
N ASP A 88 -7.93 9.59 -3.36
CA ASP A 88 -7.88 9.95 -1.94
C ASP A 88 -7.37 8.79 -1.07
N LEU A 89 -6.04 8.68 -0.96
CA LEU A 89 -5.40 7.67 -0.10
C LEU A 89 -5.76 7.85 1.38
N LYS A 90 -6.03 9.10 1.81
CA LYS A 90 -6.42 9.34 3.20
C LYS A 90 -7.78 8.72 3.49
N ALA A 91 -8.77 8.98 2.64
CA ALA A 91 -10.09 8.36 2.79
C ALA A 91 -10.02 6.83 2.76
N MET A 92 -9.14 6.25 1.92
CA MET A 92 -8.91 4.81 1.90
C MET A 92 -8.31 4.29 3.21
N ALA A 93 -7.35 5.02 3.79
CA ALA A 93 -6.77 4.67 5.08
C ALA A 93 -7.78 4.79 6.23
N ASP A 94 -8.58 5.86 6.23
CA ASP A 94 -9.64 6.09 7.21
C ASP A 94 -10.71 4.96 7.13
N HIS A 95 -11.04 4.51 5.92
CA HIS A 95 -11.93 3.37 5.71
C HIS A 95 -11.36 2.09 6.34
N ALA A 96 -10.09 1.77 6.08
CA ALA A 96 -9.43 0.61 6.72
C ALA A 96 -9.51 0.69 8.24
N HIS A 97 -9.22 1.86 8.82
CA HIS A 97 -9.27 2.07 10.27
C HIS A 97 -10.69 1.93 10.83
N SER A 98 -11.71 2.39 10.11
CA SER A 98 -13.12 2.22 10.50
C SER A 98 -13.52 0.76 10.59
N LEU A 99 -12.93 -0.09 9.76
CA LEU A 99 -13.09 -1.54 9.74
C LEU A 99 -12.16 -2.27 10.73
N LYS A 100 -11.35 -1.56 11.50
CA LYS A 100 -10.31 -2.09 12.40
C LYS A 100 -9.22 -2.90 11.69
N LEU A 101 -8.99 -2.61 10.42
CA LEU A 101 -7.90 -3.16 9.64
C LEU A 101 -6.63 -2.31 9.82
N THR A 102 -5.47 -2.97 9.75
CA THR A 102 -4.19 -2.29 9.60
C THR A 102 -3.93 -2.12 8.10
N SER A 103 -3.66 -0.90 7.66
CA SER A 103 -3.27 -0.62 6.28
C SER A 103 -1.80 -0.25 6.19
N GLY A 104 -1.16 -0.69 5.13
CA GLY A 104 0.22 -0.33 4.83
C GLY A 104 0.50 -0.42 3.34
N TRP A 105 1.52 0.29 2.88
CA TRP A 105 1.93 0.26 1.48
C TRP A 105 3.43 0.23 1.32
N CYS A 106 3.82 -0.24 0.15
CA CYS A 106 5.19 -0.27 -0.30
C CYS A 106 5.53 1.08 -0.94
N GLU A 107 6.67 1.64 -0.60
CA GLU A 107 7.15 2.89 -1.14
C GLU A 107 8.40 2.65 -2.00
N LEU A 108 8.39 3.12 -3.24
CA LEU A 108 9.57 3.17 -4.06
C LEU A 108 10.47 4.30 -3.57
N ARG A 109 11.73 3.98 -3.29
CA ARG A 109 12.72 4.97 -2.87
C ARG A 109 13.56 5.40 -4.04
N GLU A 110 13.82 6.71 -4.10
CA GLU A 110 14.82 7.25 -5.00
C GLU A 110 16.22 6.73 -4.63
N PRO A 111 17.11 6.51 -5.62
CA PRO A 111 18.52 6.26 -5.37
C PRO A 111 19.08 7.42 -4.53
N ARG A 112 19.79 7.12 -3.46
CA ARG A 112 20.45 8.17 -2.67
C ARG A 112 21.43 8.94 -3.56
N ALA A 113 21.35 10.28 -3.55
CA ALA A 113 22.31 11.14 -4.20
C ALA A 113 23.73 10.77 -3.73
N GLY A 114 24.61 10.40 -4.66
CA GLY A 114 25.99 9.95 -4.37
C GLY A 114 26.28 8.48 -4.61
N VAL A 115 25.29 7.62 -4.79
CA VAL A 115 25.47 6.29 -5.35
C VAL A 115 25.29 6.42 -6.86
N ALA A 116 26.40 6.49 -7.59
CA ALA A 116 26.42 6.65 -9.04
C ALA A 116 25.43 5.65 -9.66
N ALA A 117 24.52 6.21 -10.48
CA ALA A 117 23.52 5.48 -11.23
C ALA A 117 24.17 4.44 -12.17
N ARG A 118 24.41 3.26 -11.65
CA ARG A 118 24.58 2.01 -12.40
C ARG A 118 23.37 1.12 -12.25
N ALA A 119 22.22 1.72 -11.96
CA ALA A 119 20.95 1.00 -12.00
C ALA A 119 20.48 0.97 -13.45
N SER A 120 20.78 -0.10 -14.15
CA SER A 120 20.04 -0.55 -15.31
C SER A 120 18.56 -0.66 -14.91
N LEU A 121 17.63 -0.37 -15.82
CA LEU A 121 16.18 -0.56 -15.66
C LEU A 121 15.76 -2.00 -15.29
N THR A 122 16.74 -2.88 -15.06
CA THR A 122 16.60 -4.28 -14.65
C THR A 122 17.09 -4.54 -13.23
N ASP A 123 17.40 -3.49 -12.43
CA ASP A 123 17.95 -3.68 -11.09
C ASP A 123 16.83 -3.95 -10.08
N PRO A 124 16.78 -5.15 -9.46
CA PRO A 124 15.74 -5.51 -8.50
C PRO A 124 15.92 -4.89 -7.11
N LEU A 125 16.72 -3.83 -6.97
CA LEU A 125 16.90 -3.10 -5.71
C LEU A 125 15.84 -2.02 -5.47
N LEU A 126 14.65 -2.21 -6.00
CA LEU A 126 13.43 -1.59 -5.50
C LEU A 126 13.15 -2.19 -4.11
N VAL A 127 13.79 -1.64 -3.10
CA VAL A 127 13.59 -2.07 -1.71
C VAL A 127 12.21 -1.60 -1.27
N CYS A 128 11.22 -2.45 -1.45
CA CYS A 128 9.95 -2.34 -0.78
C CYS A 128 10.19 -2.34 0.74
N ARG A 129 10.23 -1.18 1.34
CA ARG A 129 10.26 -1.06 2.80
C ARG A 129 8.85 -0.84 3.29
N TRP A 130 8.29 -1.85 3.95
CA TRP A 130 7.04 -1.74 4.70
C TRP A 130 7.16 -0.60 5.71
N GLN A 131 6.53 0.52 5.43
CA GLN A 131 6.21 1.51 6.44
C GLN A 131 4.75 1.29 6.87
N GLN A 132 4.56 0.81 8.10
CA GLN A 132 3.30 1.07 8.78
C GLN A 132 3.20 2.59 8.91
N LEU A 133 2.38 3.20 8.08
CA LEU A 133 2.07 4.61 8.22
C LEU A 133 1.28 4.81 9.52
N ARG A 134 2.00 5.04 10.61
CA ARG A 134 1.45 5.66 11.84
C ARG A 134 1.12 7.14 11.62
N LEU A 135 1.04 7.60 10.37
CA LEU A 135 0.98 9.02 10.00
C LEU A 135 -0.39 9.66 10.16
N PHE A 136 -1.40 8.92 10.53
CA PHE A 136 -2.70 9.51 10.88
C PHE A 136 -3.15 8.99 12.24
N ARG A 137 -2.56 9.53 13.32
CA ARG A 137 -3.28 9.54 14.60
C ARG A 137 -4.42 10.54 14.43
N PRO A 138 -5.67 10.20 14.77
CA PRO A 138 -6.68 11.19 14.97
C PRO A 138 -6.22 12.12 16.11
N LEU A 139 -6.35 13.44 15.91
CA LEU A 139 -6.26 14.46 16.96
C LEU A 139 -7.36 14.23 17.96
#